data_1f9e260c7bac28efd3c414c5431acde5
#
_entry.id   1f9e260c7bac28efd3c414c5431acde5
#
_cell.length_a   1.000
_cell.length_b   1.000
_cell.length_c   1.000
_cell.angle_alpha   90.00
_cell.angle_beta   90.00
_cell.angle_gamma   90.00
#
_symmetry.space_group_name_H-M   'P 1'
#
loop_
_entity.id
_entity.type
_entity.pdbx_description
1 polymer ?
#
loop_
_entity_poly.entity_id
_entity_poly.type
_entity_poly.pdbx_seq_one_letter_code
_entity_poly.pdbx_strand_id
1 'polypeptide(L)'
;MPHTVLLVDDDVPFTMVIKNVLEKEGYNVLAAHHADDAKKILKEHAHEIEVMLLDWSMPDVSGIELLRDIKQEKVFEKIQVIMQTVMSDSQNIQDGIDAGAFFYLVKPVTPALLSSTVKAAILDYERKRDLLKQLEESKGAFRFLTEGEFHFRTVKEGDFLAVHIAHECPNPEEAILISELFANAVEHGNLGLTYDEKTHLISENRLNEEVEERLSQSEHRDQFVQVSFRRLPNKILVTVEDQGHGFDFEKYLRLDDDRVFHNHGRGIALLHTIFPLRYIGKGNKVVVEIPLKNTMVYN
;
A
#
# COMPACT_ATOMS: atom_id res chain seq x y z
N MET A 1 -3.28 -17.34 -13.14
CA MET A 1 -3.59 -16.64 -14.41
C MET A 1 -2.60 -15.49 -14.53
N PRO A 2 -2.25 -14.99 -15.71
CA PRO A 2 -1.41 -13.81 -15.80
C PRO A 2 -2.10 -12.60 -15.17
N HIS A 3 -1.36 -11.73 -14.52
CA HIS A 3 -1.86 -10.47 -13.99
C HIS A 3 -2.30 -9.55 -15.12
N THR A 4 -3.39 -8.80 -14.94
CA THR A 4 -3.95 -7.92 -15.97
C THR A 4 -3.67 -6.46 -15.64
N VAL A 5 -3.07 -5.78 -16.59
CA VAL A 5 -2.73 -4.35 -16.55
C VAL A 5 -3.56 -3.60 -17.60
N LEU A 6 -4.26 -2.54 -17.18
CA LEU A 6 -4.92 -1.61 -18.10
C LEU A 6 -3.99 -0.42 -18.37
N LEU A 7 -3.65 -0.19 -19.63
CA LEU A 7 -2.86 0.96 -20.06
C LEU A 7 -3.77 1.99 -20.72
N VAL A 8 -3.77 3.20 -20.21
CA VAL A 8 -4.60 4.32 -20.72
C VAL A 8 -3.71 5.51 -21.07
N ASP A 9 -3.56 5.77 -22.37
CA ASP A 9 -2.68 6.82 -22.86
C ASP A 9 -3.06 7.10 -24.34
N ASP A 10 -3.22 8.36 -24.72
CA ASP A 10 -3.62 8.76 -26.08
C ASP A 10 -2.48 8.66 -27.09
N ASP A 11 -1.22 8.57 -26.64
CA ASP A 11 -0.07 8.29 -27.49
C ASP A 11 -0.01 6.81 -27.89
N VAL A 12 -0.61 6.48 -29.03
CA VAL A 12 -0.66 5.10 -29.55
C VAL A 12 0.73 4.48 -29.75
N PRO A 13 1.74 5.15 -30.33
CA PRO A 13 3.11 4.64 -30.39
C PRO A 13 3.71 4.31 -29.02
N PHE A 14 3.55 5.19 -28.05
CA PHE A 14 4.03 4.96 -26.68
C PHE A 14 3.31 3.77 -26.03
N THR A 15 2.00 3.69 -26.17
CA THR A 15 1.18 2.57 -25.68
C THR A 15 1.66 1.23 -26.24
N MET A 16 1.99 1.16 -27.55
CA MET A 16 2.52 -0.06 -28.16
C MET A 16 3.85 -0.50 -27.56
N VAL A 17 4.74 0.45 -27.27
CA VAL A 17 6.04 0.15 -26.64
C VAL A 17 5.84 -0.40 -25.22
N ILE A 18 5.06 0.28 -24.40
CA ILE A 18 4.78 -0.13 -23.01
C ILE A 18 4.09 -1.49 -22.97
N LYS A 19 3.08 -1.70 -23.82
CA LYS A 19 2.38 -2.99 -23.96
C LYS A 19 3.36 -4.12 -24.28
N ASN A 20 4.22 -3.95 -25.29
CA ASN A 20 5.22 -4.95 -25.65
C ASN A 20 6.19 -5.28 -24.52
N VAL A 21 6.59 -4.30 -23.71
CA VAL A 21 7.47 -4.54 -22.55
C VAL A 21 6.76 -5.40 -21.53
N LEU A 22 5.52 -5.05 -21.15
CA LEU A 22 4.77 -5.76 -20.14
C LEU A 22 4.34 -7.16 -20.59
N GLU A 23 3.92 -7.33 -21.85
CA GLU A 23 3.56 -8.65 -22.39
C GLU A 23 4.75 -9.62 -22.44
N LYS A 24 5.97 -9.13 -22.70
CA LYS A 24 7.19 -9.94 -22.62
C LYS A 24 7.50 -10.41 -21.19
N GLU A 25 7.03 -9.70 -20.18
CA GLU A 25 7.14 -10.08 -18.78
C GLU A 25 6.00 -10.99 -18.30
N GLY A 26 5.06 -11.33 -19.20
CA GLY A 26 3.99 -12.27 -18.92
C GLY A 26 2.69 -11.63 -18.42
N TYR A 27 2.56 -10.30 -18.46
CA TYR A 27 1.31 -9.62 -18.14
C TYR A 27 0.29 -9.70 -19.28
N ASN A 28 -1.00 -9.75 -18.93
CA ASN A 28 -2.08 -9.51 -19.87
C ASN A 28 -2.33 -7.99 -19.93
N VAL A 29 -2.21 -7.36 -21.13
CA VAL A 29 -2.29 -5.91 -21.24
C VAL A 29 -3.49 -5.50 -22.10
N LEU A 30 -4.46 -4.87 -21.44
CA LEU A 30 -5.57 -4.16 -22.08
C LEU A 30 -5.14 -2.72 -22.33
N ALA A 31 -5.57 -2.13 -23.46
CA ALA A 31 -5.19 -0.76 -23.80
C ALA A 31 -6.42 0.07 -24.18
N ALA A 32 -6.45 1.31 -23.71
CA ALA A 32 -7.41 2.33 -24.07
C ALA A 32 -6.68 3.63 -24.46
N HIS A 33 -7.23 4.38 -25.38
CA HIS A 33 -6.63 5.65 -25.84
C HIS A 33 -7.47 6.87 -25.44
N HIS A 34 -8.62 6.64 -24.81
CA HIS A 34 -9.55 7.65 -24.32
C HIS A 34 -10.16 7.24 -23.00
N ALA A 35 -10.57 8.20 -22.17
CA ALA A 35 -11.18 7.95 -20.87
C ALA A 35 -12.45 7.10 -20.97
N ASP A 36 -13.29 7.32 -22.00
CA ASP A 36 -14.53 6.57 -22.19
C ASP A 36 -14.27 5.10 -22.53
N ASP A 37 -13.24 4.80 -23.32
CA ASP A 37 -12.86 3.41 -23.63
C ASP A 37 -12.27 2.73 -22.39
N ALA A 38 -11.48 3.45 -21.60
CA ALA A 38 -10.99 2.95 -20.31
C ALA A 38 -12.15 2.60 -19.37
N LYS A 39 -13.18 3.47 -19.25
CA LYS A 39 -14.38 3.20 -18.44
C LYS A 39 -15.17 1.98 -18.93
N LYS A 40 -15.24 1.72 -20.25
CA LYS A 40 -15.88 0.52 -20.81
C LYS A 40 -15.10 -0.74 -20.43
N ILE A 41 -13.77 -0.73 -20.67
CA ILE A 41 -12.89 -1.86 -20.33
C ILE A 41 -12.95 -2.15 -18.82
N LEU A 42 -12.91 -1.12 -17.97
CA LEU A 42 -13.05 -1.28 -16.52
C LEU A 42 -14.36 -1.96 -16.12
N LYS A 43 -15.47 -1.63 -16.76
CA LYS A 43 -16.78 -2.27 -16.47
C LYS A 43 -16.83 -3.72 -16.95
N GLU A 44 -16.24 -4.02 -18.08
CA GLU A 44 -16.23 -5.37 -18.67
C GLU A 44 -15.26 -6.31 -17.93
N HIS A 45 -14.13 -5.78 -17.43
CA HIS A 45 -13.03 -6.55 -16.83
C HIS A 45 -12.74 -6.15 -15.38
N ALA A 46 -13.73 -5.63 -14.64
CA ALA A 46 -13.58 -5.09 -13.28
C ALA A 46 -12.86 -6.03 -12.28
N HIS A 47 -13.04 -7.34 -12.43
CA HIS A 47 -12.49 -8.35 -11.53
C HIS A 47 -11.13 -8.91 -12.00
N GLU A 48 -10.68 -8.52 -13.18
CA GLU A 48 -9.45 -9.03 -13.79
C GLU A 48 -8.32 -8.00 -13.69
N ILE A 49 -8.68 -6.69 -13.78
CA ILE A 49 -7.71 -5.59 -13.79
C ILE A 49 -7.21 -5.34 -12.37
N GLU A 50 -5.90 -5.48 -12.18
CA GLU A 50 -5.22 -5.29 -10.90
C GLU A 50 -4.45 -3.97 -10.85
N VAL A 51 -3.86 -3.57 -11.98
CA VAL A 51 -3.08 -2.35 -12.12
C VAL A 51 -3.55 -1.55 -13.33
N MET A 52 -3.56 -0.23 -13.19
CA MET A 52 -3.82 0.71 -14.29
C MET A 52 -2.65 1.67 -14.43
N LEU A 53 -2.07 1.73 -15.63
CA LEU A 53 -1.15 2.79 -16.03
C LEU A 53 -1.98 3.87 -16.69
N LEU A 54 -1.96 5.10 -16.17
CA LEU A 54 -2.84 6.16 -16.60
C LEU A 54 -2.05 7.42 -16.93
N ASP A 55 -2.14 7.87 -18.17
CA ASP A 55 -1.55 9.15 -18.54
C ASP A 55 -2.25 10.32 -17.86
N TRP A 56 -1.46 11.28 -17.40
CA TRP A 56 -1.96 12.51 -16.77
C TRP A 56 -2.70 13.41 -17.74
N SER A 57 -2.15 13.58 -18.94
CA SER A 57 -2.59 14.56 -19.92
C SER A 57 -3.24 13.89 -21.13
N MET A 58 -4.55 13.69 -21.07
CA MET A 58 -5.33 13.22 -22.21
C MET A 58 -6.24 14.34 -22.75
N PRO A 59 -6.60 14.31 -24.06
CA PRO A 59 -7.28 15.44 -24.71
C PRO A 59 -8.66 15.80 -24.15
N ASP A 60 -9.48 14.79 -23.80
CA ASP A 60 -10.89 14.99 -23.48
C ASP A 60 -11.18 15.10 -21.97
N VAL A 61 -10.55 14.20 -21.20
CA VAL A 61 -10.67 14.11 -19.73
C VAL A 61 -9.28 13.90 -19.18
N SER A 62 -8.86 14.74 -18.23
CA SER A 62 -7.55 14.57 -17.63
C SER A 62 -7.46 13.26 -16.83
N GLY A 63 -6.26 12.63 -16.81
CA GLY A 63 -6.07 11.39 -16.04
C GLY A 63 -6.44 11.51 -14.58
N ILE A 64 -6.22 12.68 -13.98
CA ILE A 64 -6.58 12.91 -12.57
C ILE A 64 -8.11 12.93 -12.35
N GLU A 65 -8.90 13.43 -13.31
CA GLU A 65 -10.36 13.37 -13.25
C GLU A 65 -10.84 11.92 -13.39
N LEU A 66 -10.28 11.17 -14.34
CA LEU A 66 -10.58 9.75 -14.49
C LEU A 66 -10.21 8.95 -13.23
N LEU A 67 -9.06 9.23 -12.60
CA LEU A 67 -8.65 8.61 -11.34
C LEU A 67 -9.67 8.86 -10.22
N ARG A 68 -10.13 10.11 -10.05
CA ARG A 68 -11.13 10.45 -9.04
C ARG A 68 -12.45 9.71 -9.28
N ASP A 69 -12.92 9.64 -10.53
CA ASP A 69 -14.12 8.89 -10.90
C ASP A 69 -13.98 7.40 -10.53
N ILE A 70 -12.85 6.79 -10.90
CA ILE A 70 -12.58 5.36 -10.62
C ILE A 70 -12.56 5.10 -9.12
N LYS A 71 -11.90 5.96 -8.32
CA LYS A 71 -11.75 5.76 -6.87
C LYS A 71 -13.05 6.00 -6.09
N GLN A 72 -14.06 6.63 -6.68
CA GLN A 72 -15.39 6.74 -6.08
C GLN A 72 -16.23 5.46 -6.25
N GLU A 73 -15.93 4.62 -7.22
CA GLU A 73 -16.64 3.37 -7.45
C GLU A 73 -15.98 2.21 -6.68
N LYS A 74 -16.67 1.65 -5.68
CA LYS A 74 -16.16 0.53 -4.84
C LYS A 74 -15.60 -0.65 -5.62
N VAL A 75 -16.15 -0.91 -6.80
CA VAL A 75 -15.69 -2.02 -7.66
C VAL A 75 -14.26 -1.80 -8.16
N PHE A 76 -13.87 -0.54 -8.40
CA PHE A 76 -12.57 -0.18 -8.94
C PHE A 76 -11.58 0.35 -7.89
N GLU A 77 -12.04 0.60 -6.66
CA GLU A 77 -11.24 1.18 -5.57
C GLU A 77 -9.93 0.42 -5.33
N LYS A 78 -9.97 -0.92 -5.49
CA LYS A 78 -8.82 -1.81 -5.26
C LYS A 78 -7.74 -1.73 -6.34
N ILE A 79 -8.08 -1.28 -7.56
CA ILE A 79 -7.14 -1.19 -8.68
C ILE A 79 -6.00 -0.23 -8.32
N GLN A 80 -4.76 -0.69 -8.45
CA GLN A 80 -3.59 0.15 -8.23
C GLN A 80 -3.35 1.03 -9.44
N VAL A 81 -3.50 2.36 -9.29
CA VAL A 81 -3.32 3.30 -10.39
C VAL A 81 -1.94 3.94 -10.34
N ILE A 82 -1.17 3.74 -11.39
CA ILE A 82 0.15 4.35 -11.60
C ILE A 82 -0.05 5.48 -12.61
N MET A 83 0.12 6.71 -12.17
CA MET A 83 0.03 7.88 -13.05
C MET A 83 1.30 8.02 -13.88
N GLN A 84 1.17 8.34 -15.16
CA GLN A 84 2.28 8.68 -16.05
C GLN A 84 2.21 10.17 -16.38
N THR A 85 3.32 10.89 -16.26
CA THR A 85 3.33 12.34 -16.48
C THR A 85 4.63 12.82 -17.10
N VAL A 86 4.58 13.88 -17.89
CA VAL A 86 5.76 14.61 -18.36
C VAL A 86 6.21 15.71 -17.39
N MET A 87 5.37 16.03 -16.40
CA MET A 87 5.62 17.08 -15.42
C MET A 87 6.08 16.49 -14.10
N SER A 88 7.10 17.10 -13.51
CA SER A 88 7.61 16.79 -12.17
C SER A 88 7.22 17.86 -11.13
N ASP A 89 6.10 18.58 -11.38
CA ASP A 89 5.63 19.62 -10.46
C ASP A 89 5.05 18.96 -9.21
N SER A 90 5.57 19.35 -8.04
CA SER A 90 5.18 18.82 -6.74
C SER A 90 3.68 18.93 -6.45
N GLN A 91 3.03 19.99 -6.92
CA GLN A 91 1.58 20.18 -6.71
C GLN A 91 0.75 19.13 -7.45
N ASN A 92 1.07 18.85 -8.71
CA ASN A 92 0.36 17.84 -9.50
C ASN A 92 0.51 16.44 -8.88
N ILE A 93 1.67 16.15 -8.35
CA ILE A 93 1.96 14.88 -7.69
C ILE A 93 1.13 14.75 -6.40
N GLN A 94 1.06 15.81 -5.58
CA GLN A 94 0.25 15.82 -4.38
C GLN A 94 -1.24 15.62 -4.71
N ASP A 95 -1.77 16.34 -5.71
CA ASP A 95 -3.17 16.24 -6.14
C ASP A 95 -3.56 14.81 -6.54
N GLY A 96 -2.64 14.08 -7.15
CA GLY A 96 -2.92 12.72 -7.52
C GLY A 96 -2.77 11.70 -6.39
N ILE A 97 -1.86 11.93 -5.44
CA ILE A 97 -1.81 11.11 -4.22
C ILE A 97 -3.12 11.28 -3.45
N ASP A 98 -3.60 12.51 -3.31
CA ASP A 98 -4.87 12.83 -2.65
C ASP A 98 -6.06 12.21 -3.41
N ALA A 99 -5.93 12.05 -4.74
CA ALA A 99 -6.89 11.35 -5.57
C ALA A 99 -6.79 9.81 -5.49
N GLY A 100 -5.80 9.24 -4.78
CA GLY A 100 -5.63 7.80 -4.57
C GLY A 100 -4.76 7.10 -5.62
N ALA A 101 -3.82 7.80 -6.27
CA ALA A 101 -2.81 7.16 -7.10
C ALA A 101 -1.86 6.30 -6.23
N PHE A 102 -1.53 5.11 -6.74
CA PHE A 102 -0.53 4.25 -6.12
C PHE A 102 0.88 4.80 -6.32
N PHE A 103 1.19 5.26 -7.54
CA PHE A 103 2.53 5.73 -7.90
C PHE A 103 2.54 6.68 -9.09
N TYR A 104 3.70 7.33 -9.31
CA TYR A 104 3.97 8.23 -10.43
C TYR A 104 5.18 7.78 -11.22
N LEU A 105 5.04 7.73 -12.54
CA LEU A 105 6.13 7.54 -13.48
C LEU A 105 6.31 8.80 -14.33
N VAL A 106 7.51 9.40 -14.24
CA VAL A 106 7.85 10.55 -15.06
C VAL A 106 8.36 10.06 -16.43
N LYS A 107 7.72 10.51 -17.51
CA LYS A 107 8.16 10.23 -18.87
C LYS A 107 9.45 11.02 -19.21
N PRO A 108 10.47 10.41 -19.85
CA PRO A 108 10.48 9.08 -20.44
C PRO A 108 10.70 7.96 -19.41
N VAL A 109 9.88 6.91 -19.48
CA VAL A 109 9.95 5.76 -18.58
C VAL A 109 10.91 4.72 -19.11
N THR A 110 11.88 4.30 -18.29
CA THR A 110 12.75 3.18 -18.65
C THR A 110 12.04 1.84 -18.45
N PRO A 111 12.33 0.80 -19.27
CA PRO A 111 11.73 -0.53 -19.06
C PRO A 111 11.94 -1.08 -17.65
N ALA A 112 13.12 -0.88 -17.07
CA ALA A 112 13.43 -1.36 -15.71
C ALA A 112 12.56 -0.68 -14.64
N LEU A 113 12.37 0.64 -14.71
CA LEU A 113 11.52 1.38 -13.78
C LEU A 113 10.04 1.00 -13.95
N LEU A 114 9.56 0.86 -15.20
CA LEU A 114 8.21 0.40 -15.49
C LEU A 114 7.95 -0.97 -14.84
N SER A 115 8.82 -1.95 -15.13
CA SER A 115 8.73 -3.30 -14.56
C SER A 115 8.69 -3.32 -13.05
N SER A 116 9.62 -2.63 -12.40
CA SER A 116 9.69 -2.62 -10.94
C SER A 116 8.45 -1.97 -10.31
N THR A 117 7.93 -0.90 -10.92
CA THR A 117 6.74 -0.20 -10.43
C THR A 117 5.47 -1.04 -10.60
N VAL A 118 5.30 -1.70 -11.75
CA VAL A 118 4.14 -2.58 -11.98
C VAL A 118 4.20 -3.79 -11.05
N LYS A 119 5.37 -4.41 -10.84
CA LYS A 119 5.54 -5.49 -9.86
C LYS A 119 5.16 -5.05 -8.45
N ALA A 120 5.63 -3.88 -8.01
CA ALA A 120 5.29 -3.34 -6.70
C ALA A 120 3.78 -3.11 -6.54
N ALA A 121 3.12 -2.59 -7.58
CA ALA A 121 1.67 -2.37 -7.59
C ALA A 121 0.88 -3.69 -7.51
N ILE A 122 1.33 -4.73 -8.21
CA ILE A 122 0.70 -6.05 -8.16
C ILE A 122 0.85 -6.68 -6.77
N LEU A 123 2.05 -6.65 -6.19
CA LEU A 123 2.28 -7.18 -4.83
C LEU A 123 1.41 -6.46 -3.80
N ASP A 124 1.26 -5.14 -3.91
CA ASP A 124 0.39 -4.36 -3.03
C ASP A 124 -1.09 -4.73 -3.23
N TYR A 125 -1.54 -4.89 -4.48
CA TYR A 125 -2.89 -5.36 -4.80
C TYR A 125 -3.19 -6.73 -4.22
N GLU A 126 -2.30 -7.70 -4.40
CA GLU A 126 -2.46 -9.06 -3.88
C GLU A 126 -2.54 -9.07 -2.35
N ARG A 127 -1.62 -8.34 -1.71
CA ARG A 127 -1.62 -8.20 -0.25
C ARG A 127 -2.94 -7.60 0.27
N LYS A 128 -3.39 -6.51 -0.34
CA LYS A 128 -4.68 -5.87 0.01
C LYS A 128 -5.86 -6.82 -0.18
N ARG A 129 -5.89 -7.55 -1.30
CA ARG A 129 -6.93 -8.53 -1.60
C ARG A 129 -6.99 -9.63 -0.54
N ASP A 130 -5.83 -10.18 -0.17
CA ASP A 130 -5.74 -11.27 0.79
C ASP A 130 -6.12 -10.81 2.22
N LEU A 131 -5.73 -9.59 2.62
CA LEU A 131 -6.15 -8.97 3.87
C LEU A 131 -7.66 -8.76 3.93
N LEU A 132 -8.27 -8.21 2.88
CA LEU A 132 -9.71 -8.01 2.82
C LEU A 132 -10.48 -9.34 2.87
N LYS A 133 -9.97 -10.39 2.23
CA LYS A 133 -10.53 -11.73 2.32
C LYS A 133 -10.47 -12.27 3.75
N GLN A 134 -9.33 -12.16 4.42
CA GLN A 134 -9.19 -12.56 5.82
C GLN A 134 -10.13 -11.75 6.74
N LEU A 135 -10.32 -10.47 6.45
CA LEU A 135 -11.24 -9.61 7.18
C LEU A 135 -12.70 -10.10 7.07
N GLU A 136 -13.14 -10.52 5.88
CA GLU A 136 -14.49 -11.08 5.68
C GLU A 136 -14.67 -12.42 6.40
N GLU A 137 -13.63 -13.24 6.48
CA GLU A 137 -13.64 -14.57 7.08
C GLU A 137 -13.49 -14.55 8.61
N SER A 138 -12.82 -13.52 9.18
CA SER A 138 -12.56 -13.44 10.61
C SER A 138 -13.73 -12.85 11.39
N LYS A 139 -14.12 -13.49 12.48
CA LYS A 139 -15.23 -13.04 13.33
C LYS A 139 -14.69 -12.40 14.61
N GLY A 140 -15.09 -11.14 14.83
CA GLY A 140 -14.63 -10.20 15.85
C GLY A 140 -14.58 -10.66 17.31
N ALA A 141 -13.66 -11.57 17.66
CA ALA A 141 -13.39 -11.91 19.06
C ALA A 141 -12.70 -10.75 19.80
N PHE A 142 -11.98 -9.89 19.07
CA PHE A 142 -11.27 -8.74 19.63
C PHE A 142 -12.18 -7.71 20.30
N ARG A 143 -13.46 -7.64 19.95
CA ARG A 143 -14.43 -6.73 20.61
C ARG A 143 -14.58 -6.97 22.10
N PHE A 144 -14.23 -8.17 22.60
CA PHE A 144 -14.28 -8.53 24.01
C PHE A 144 -12.93 -8.29 24.70
N LEU A 145 -11.88 -7.98 23.95
CA LEU A 145 -10.56 -7.74 24.51
C LEU A 145 -10.48 -6.30 25.03
N THR A 146 -10.14 -6.15 26.29
CA THR A 146 -9.92 -4.84 26.94
C THR A 146 -8.45 -4.45 26.90
N GLU A 147 -7.55 -5.40 27.10
CA GLU A 147 -6.11 -5.21 27.07
C GLU A 147 -5.43 -6.53 26.67
N GLY A 148 -4.34 -6.45 25.92
CA GLY A 148 -3.56 -7.59 25.51
C GLY A 148 -2.20 -7.20 24.97
N GLU A 149 -1.29 -8.16 24.97
CA GLU A 149 0.04 -8.05 24.38
C GLU A 149 0.27 -9.21 23.42
N PHE A 150 0.81 -8.92 22.26
CA PHE A 150 1.04 -9.85 21.17
C PHE A 150 2.49 -9.72 20.71
N HIS A 151 3.09 -10.85 20.41
CA HIS A 151 4.42 -10.92 19.80
C HIS A 151 4.32 -11.63 18.45
N PHE A 152 4.96 -11.09 17.44
CA PHE A 152 5.06 -11.74 16.15
C PHE A 152 6.42 -11.47 15.50
N ARG A 153 6.82 -12.33 14.56
CA ARG A 153 8.12 -12.24 13.91
C ARG A 153 8.04 -12.03 12.41
N THR A 154 6.95 -12.45 11.79
CA THR A 154 6.78 -12.43 10.34
C THR A 154 5.72 -11.41 9.92
N VAL A 155 5.86 -10.86 8.72
CA VAL A 155 4.84 -9.96 8.12
C VAL A 155 3.47 -10.64 8.09
N LYS A 156 3.43 -11.95 7.78
CA LYS A 156 2.19 -12.73 7.70
C LYS A 156 1.47 -12.84 9.04
N GLU A 157 2.20 -13.02 10.14
CA GLU A 157 1.63 -13.00 11.50
C GLU A 157 1.12 -11.61 11.87
N GLY A 158 1.86 -10.55 11.48
CA GLY A 158 1.44 -9.16 11.64
C GLY A 158 0.15 -8.85 10.87
N ASP A 159 0.05 -9.29 9.62
CA ASP A 159 -1.15 -9.16 8.79
C ASP A 159 -2.37 -9.81 9.46
N PHE A 160 -2.20 -11.01 10.01
CA PHE A 160 -3.26 -11.69 10.75
C PHE A 160 -3.73 -10.89 11.97
N LEU A 161 -2.82 -10.33 12.75
CA LEU A 161 -3.16 -9.49 13.89
C LEU A 161 -3.83 -8.18 13.46
N ALA A 162 -3.35 -7.54 12.38
CA ALA A 162 -3.89 -6.31 11.84
C ALA A 162 -5.38 -6.47 11.44
N VAL A 163 -5.73 -7.57 10.79
CA VAL A 163 -7.11 -7.91 10.44
C VAL A 163 -8.02 -7.96 11.67
N HIS A 164 -7.56 -8.55 12.76
CA HIS A 164 -8.35 -8.64 13.99
C HIS A 164 -8.54 -7.28 14.68
N ILE A 165 -7.52 -6.43 14.67
CA ILE A 165 -7.62 -5.05 15.19
C ILE A 165 -8.56 -4.21 14.31
N ALA A 166 -8.52 -4.40 13.01
CA ALA A 166 -9.34 -3.64 12.06
C ALA A 166 -10.84 -3.87 12.20
N HIS A 167 -11.28 -5.00 12.72
CA HIS A 167 -12.70 -5.21 13.04
C HIS A 167 -13.25 -4.20 14.03
N GLU A 168 -12.38 -3.58 14.82
CA GLU A 168 -12.73 -2.55 15.79
C GLU A 168 -12.70 -1.14 15.20
N CYS A 169 -12.10 -0.96 14.02
CA CYS A 169 -12.07 0.33 13.31
C CYS A 169 -13.47 0.70 12.77
N PRO A 170 -13.78 2.00 12.63
CA PRO A 170 -14.97 2.47 11.93
C PRO A 170 -15.05 1.94 10.50
N ASN A 171 -13.92 1.95 9.81
CA ASN A 171 -13.74 1.36 8.50
C ASN A 171 -12.74 0.20 8.59
N PRO A 172 -13.19 -1.06 8.51
CA PRO A 172 -12.28 -2.22 8.59
C PRO A 172 -11.24 -2.30 7.47
N GLU A 173 -11.44 -1.64 6.34
CA GLU A 173 -10.46 -1.59 5.25
C GLU A 173 -9.17 -0.85 5.64
N GLU A 174 -9.22 -0.05 6.73
CA GLU A 174 -8.05 0.56 7.37
C GLU A 174 -7.08 -0.47 7.96
N ALA A 175 -7.46 -1.77 8.00
CA ALA A 175 -6.56 -2.88 8.33
C ALA A 175 -5.28 -2.87 7.51
N ILE A 176 -5.39 -2.48 6.24
CA ILE A 176 -4.27 -2.40 5.32
C ILE A 176 -3.17 -1.46 5.85
N LEU A 177 -3.56 -0.33 6.44
CA LEU A 177 -2.61 0.64 6.99
C LEU A 177 -1.96 0.15 8.29
N ILE A 178 -2.72 -0.59 9.11
CA ILE A 178 -2.18 -1.21 10.33
C ILE A 178 -1.20 -2.33 9.95
N SER A 179 -1.54 -3.13 8.94
CA SER A 179 -0.68 -4.18 8.39
C SER A 179 0.63 -3.61 7.83
N GLU A 180 0.57 -2.47 7.14
CA GLU A 180 1.78 -1.78 6.64
C GLU A 180 2.69 -1.33 7.79
N LEU A 181 2.11 -0.81 8.88
CA LEU A 181 2.89 -0.45 10.07
C LEU A 181 3.58 -1.67 10.69
N PHE A 182 2.89 -2.81 10.76
CA PHE A 182 3.45 -4.05 11.30
C PHE A 182 4.54 -4.64 10.40
N ALA A 183 4.35 -4.57 9.08
CA ALA A 183 5.38 -4.96 8.11
C ALA A 183 6.64 -4.10 8.23
N ASN A 184 6.48 -2.78 8.39
CA ASN A 184 7.62 -1.88 8.57
C ASN A 184 8.40 -2.21 9.86
N ALA A 185 7.72 -2.58 10.94
CA ALA A 185 8.37 -3.00 12.18
C ALA A 185 9.17 -4.31 12.02
N VAL A 186 8.70 -5.25 11.19
CA VAL A 186 9.44 -6.48 10.86
C VAL A 186 10.60 -6.15 9.92
N GLU A 187 10.31 -5.61 8.75
CA GLU A 187 11.26 -5.49 7.64
C GLU A 187 12.32 -4.43 7.90
N HIS A 188 11.91 -3.22 8.27
CA HIS A 188 12.83 -2.12 8.52
C HIS A 188 13.35 -2.10 9.95
N GLY A 189 12.47 -2.42 10.93
CA GLY A 189 12.83 -2.46 12.33
C GLY A 189 13.73 -3.64 12.67
N ASN A 190 13.18 -4.83 12.73
CA ASN A 190 13.90 -6.01 13.20
C ASN A 190 14.93 -6.53 12.19
N LEU A 191 14.56 -6.63 10.89
CA LEU A 191 15.44 -7.19 9.87
C LEU A 191 16.41 -6.19 9.26
N GLY A 192 16.26 -4.89 9.59
CA GLY A 192 17.17 -3.84 9.14
C GLY A 192 17.22 -3.63 7.63
N LEU A 193 16.15 -4.03 6.89
CA LEU A 193 16.03 -3.75 5.47
C LEU A 193 15.98 -2.24 5.25
N THR A 194 16.90 -1.71 4.46
CA THR A 194 16.85 -0.32 4.05
C THR A 194 15.78 -0.13 2.98
N TYR A 195 15.39 1.12 2.79
CA TYR A 195 14.46 1.52 1.75
C TYR A 195 14.91 1.10 0.34
N ASP A 196 16.19 1.38 0.02
CA ASP A 196 16.77 1.09 -1.29
C ASP A 196 16.90 -0.42 -1.52
N GLU A 197 17.28 -1.19 -0.49
CA GLU A 197 17.33 -2.66 -0.55
C GLU A 197 15.92 -3.22 -0.84
N LYS A 198 14.88 -2.77 -0.12
CA LYS A 198 13.51 -3.23 -0.35
C LYS A 198 13.05 -2.95 -1.78
N THR A 199 13.33 -1.74 -2.29
CA THR A 199 13.01 -1.36 -3.68
C THR A 199 13.69 -2.30 -4.69
N HIS A 200 14.98 -2.57 -4.48
CA HIS A 200 15.76 -3.45 -5.35
C HIS A 200 15.25 -4.90 -5.29
N LEU A 201 14.99 -5.43 -4.10
CA LEU A 201 14.48 -6.79 -3.89
C LEU A 201 13.08 -6.98 -4.50
N ILE A 202 12.21 -5.98 -4.44
CA ILE A 202 10.92 -6.01 -5.13
C ILE A 202 11.13 -6.08 -6.65
N SER A 203 12.04 -5.27 -7.21
CA SER A 203 12.32 -5.28 -8.64
C SER A 203 12.83 -6.63 -9.16
N GLU A 204 13.56 -7.37 -8.31
CA GLU A 204 14.07 -8.71 -8.59
C GLU A 204 13.11 -9.85 -8.22
N ASN A 205 11.96 -9.54 -7.62
CA ASN A 205 10.99 -10.53 -7.08
C ASN A 205 11.63 -11.44 -5.99
N ARG A 206 12.51 -10.89 -5.16
CA ARG A 206 13.28 -11.62 -4.14
C ARG A 206 12.98 -11.14 -2.72
N LEU A 207 12.07 -10.20 -2.51
CA LEU A 207 11.79 -9.64 -1.18
C LEU A 207 11.41 -10.72 -0.17
N ASN A 208 10.50 -11.63 -0.54
CA ASN A 208 10.05 -12.69 0.36
C ASN A 208 11.19 -13.68 0.69
N GLU A 209 12.01 -14.01 -0.29
CA GLU A 209 13.17 -14.88 -0.10
C GLU A 209 14.19 -14.25 0.87
N GLU A 210 14.52 -12.98 0.68
CA GLU A 210 15.45 -12.23 1.56
C GLU A 210 14.90 -12.10 2.99
N VAL A 211 13.59 -11.82 3.13
CA VAL A 211 12.95 -11.75 4.46
C VAL A 211 13.03 -13.09 5.18
N GLU A 212 12.75 -14.21 4.51
CA GLU A 212 12.87 -15.55 5.09
C GLU A 212 14.33 -15.89 5.45
N GLU A 213 15.27 -15.51 4.60
CA GLU A 213 16.70 -15.70 4.85
C GLU A 213 17.14 -14.93 6.10
N ARG A 214 16.84 -13.63 6.20
CA ARG A 214 17.16 -12.82 7.39
C ARG A 214 16.48 -13.34 8.66
N LEU A 215 15.23 -13.75 8.60
CA LEU A 215 14.52 -14.35 9.74
C LEU A 215 15.19 -15.63 10.26
N SER A 216 15.94 -16.35 9.43
CA SER A 216 16.67 -17.57 9.79
C SER A 216 18.04 -17.30 10.41
N GLN A 217 18.62 -16.11 10.23
CA GLN A 217 19.93 -15.71 10.74
C GLN A 217 19.92 -15.63 12.27
N SER A 218 21.05 -15.98 12.88
CA SER A 218 21.17 -16.01 14.36
C SER A 218 20.91 -14.66 15.02
N GLU A 219 21.23 -13.55 14.35
CA GLU A 219 21.06 -12.20 14.88
C GLU A 219 19.57 -11.75 14.93
N HIS A 220 18.72 -12.30 14.05
CA HIS A 220 17.30 -11.95 13.97
C HIS A 220 16.37 -13.04 14.55
N ARG A 221 16.95 -14.19 14.91
CA ARG A 221 16.18 -15.38 15.30
C ARG A 221 15.26 -15.15 16.50
N ASP A 222 15.71 -14.37 17.46
CA ASP A 222 14.99 -14.11 18.71
C ASP A 222 14.29 -12.74 18.71
N GLN A 223 14.41 -11.98 17.63
CA GLN A 223 13.72 -10.69 17.51
C GLN A 223 12.23 -10.89 17.19
N PHE A 224 11.43 -10.03 17.77
CA PHE A 224 9.98 -9.98 17.54
C PHE A 224 9.49 -8.53 17.57
N VAL A 225 8.34 -8.30 16.98
CA VAL A 225 7.57 -7.07 17.15
C VAL A 225 6.59 -7.27 18.30
N GLN A 226 6.61 -6.36 19.26
CA GLN A 226 5.67 -6.33 20.37
C GLN A 226 4.53 -5.38 20.06
N VAL A 227 3.29 -5.85 20.18
CA VAL A 227 2.09 -5.05 20.00
C VAL A 227 1.27 -5.08 21.28
N SER A 228 1.09 -3.91 21.91
CA SER A 228 0.18 -3.76 23.05
C SER A 228 -1.12 -3.13 22.58
N PHE A 229 -2.23 -3.76 22.93
CA PHE A 229 -3.59 -3.32 22.65
C PHE A 229 -4.26 -2.89 23.95
N ARG A 230 -4.87 -1.71 23.97
CA ARG A 230 -5.69 -1.23 25.09
C ARG A 230 -6.94 -0.53 24.59
N ARG A 231 -8.10 -1.03 25.03
CA ARG A 231 -9.41 -0.43 24.75
C ARG A 231 -9.74 0.64 25.79
N LEU A 232 -10.06 1.82 25.30
CA LEU A 232 -10.62 2.94 26.07
C LEU A 232 -12.08 3.15 25.66
N PRO A 233 -12.86 3.97 26.39
CA PRO A 233 -14.30 4.14 26.10
C PRO A 233 -14.65 4.57 24.67
N ASN A 234 -13.79 5.34 24.01
CA ASN A 234 -14.04 5.90 22.67
C ASN A 234 -12.96 5.60 21.64
N LYS A 235 -11.89 4.92 22.03
CA LYS A 235 -10.76 4.60 21.15
C LYS A 235 -10.01 3.36 21.62
N ILE A 236 -9.19 2.84 20.74
CA ILE A 236 -8.17 1.83 21.03
C ILE A 236 -6.81 2.48 20.90
N LEU A 237 -5.91 2.14 21.81
CA LEU A 237 -4.49 2.43 21.70
C LEU A 237 -3.80 1.15 21.26
N VAL A 238 -3.11 1.23 20.13
CA VAL A 238 -2.23 0.18 19.64
C VAL A 238 -0.81 0.71 19.71
N THR A 239 0.03 0.07 20.52
CA THR A 239 1.45 0.39 20.61
C THR A 239 2.23 -0.69 19.88
N VAL A 240 3.06 -0.31 18.93
CA VAL A 240 3.94 -1.20 18.18
C VAL A 240 5.38 -0.87 18.54
N GLU A 241 6.16 -1.87 18.91
CA GLU A 241 7.56 -1.72 19.27
C GLU A 241 8.38 -2.82 18.61
N ASP A 242 9.35 -2.41 17.78
CA ASP A 242 10.36 -3.29 17.20
C ASP A 242 11.68 -3.24 18.01
N GLN A 243 12.55 -4.21 17.75
CA GLN A 243 13.84 -4.32 18.45
C GLN A 243 15.01 -3.74 17.65
N GLY A 244 14.69 -3.02 16.57
CA GLY A 244 15.69 -2.37 15.74
C GLY A 244 16.32 -1.12 16.34
N HIS A 245 17.13 -0.48 15.53
CA HIS A 245 17.88 0.73 15.95
C HIS A 245 17.00 2.00 15.97
N GLY A 246 15.78 1.93 15.40
CA GLY A 246 14.92 3.08 15.19
C GLY A 246 15.33 3.88 13.95
N PHE A 247 14.60 4.97 13.69
CA PHE A 247 14.81 5.83 12.52
C PHE A 247 14.34 7.25 12.78
N ASP A 248 14.73 8.17 11.91
CA ASP A 248 14.28 9.57 11.94
C ASP A 248 12.86 9.65 11.35
N PHE A 249 11.86 9.38 12.22
CA PHE A 249 10.44 9.27 11.84
C PHE A 249 9.83 10.62 11.40
N GLU A 250 10.38 11.75 11.84
CA GLU A 250 9.84 13.07 11.49
C GLU A 250 9.83 13.28 9.97
N LYS A 251 10.85 12.76 9.29
CA LYS A 251 10.94 12.77 7.84
C LYS A 251 9.82 11.98 7.14
N TYR A 252 9.19 11.03 7.82
CA TYR A 252 8.18 10.12 7.25
C TYR A 252 6.73 10.49 7.61
N LEU A 253 6.53 11.45 8.52
CA LEU A 253 5.20 11.93 8.90
C LEU A 253 4.57 12.85 7.85
N ARG A 254 5.35 13.38 6.93
CA ARG A 254 4.89 14.20 5.82
C ARG A 254 5.34 13.58 4.50
N LEU A 255 4.51 13.74 3.48
CA LEU A 255 4.92 13.43 2.11
C LEU A 255 5.91 14.51 1.67
N ASP A 256 7.16 14.11 1.43
CA ASP A 256 8.23 14.97 0.96
C ASP A 256 8.36 14.81 -0.56
N ASP A 257 8.60 15.89 -1.30
CA ASP A 257 8.68 15.92 -2.76
C ASP A 257 9.65 14.88 -3.33
N ASP A 258 10.78 14.65 -2.66
CA ASP A 258 11.78 13.66 -3.10
C ASP A 258 11.30 12.21 -2.95
N ARG A 259 10.33 11.94 -2.04
CA ARG A 259 9.82 10.58 -1.76
C ARG A 259 8.56 10.23 -2.52
N VAL A 260 7.91 11.20 -3.10
CA VAL A 260 6.75 10.98 -3.95
C VAL A 260 7.11 10.08 -5.15
N PHE A 261 8.37 10.12 -5.59
CA PHE A 261 8.91 9.30 -6.67
C PHE A 261 9.35 7.89 -6.25
N HIS A 262 9.19 7.51 -4.99
CA HIS A 262 9.60 6.19 -4.51
C HIS A 262 8.42 5.26 -4.29
N ASN A 263 8.56 3.97 -4.63
CA ASN A 263 7.51 2.95 -4.55
C ASN A 263 7.05 2.59 -3.13
N HIS A 264 7.78 3.03 -2.09
CA HIS A 264 7.56 2.71 -0.68
C HIS A 264 7.70 3.95 0.20
N GLY A 265 7.41 3.83 1.50
CA GLY A 265 7.61 4.88 2.50
C GLY A 265 6.48 5.90 2.61
N ARG A 266 5.34 5.66 1.93
CA ARG A 266 4.11 6.47 2.09
C ARG A 266 3.19 5.95 3.18
N GLY A 267 3.33 4.69 3.57
CA GLY A 267 2.46 4.03 4.54
C GLY A 267 2.35 4.80 5.86
N ILE A 268 3.47 5.30 6.38
CA ILE A 268 3.48 6.09 7.63
C ILE A 268 2.75 7.42 7.45
N ALA A 269 2.97 8.13 6.35
CA ALA A 269 2.30 9.41 6.09
C ALA A 269 0.80 9.24 5.88
N LEU A 270 0.38 8.22 5.12
CA LEU A 270 -1.03 7.87 4.92
C LEU A 270 -1.69 7.45 6.24
N LEU A 271 -1.03 6.60 7.01
CA LEU A 271 -1.54 6.19 8.32
C LEU A 271 -1.68 7.41 9.24
N HIS A 272 -0.71 8.33 9.22
CA HIS A 272 -0.76 9.57 10.02
C HIS A 272 -1.90 10.51 9.62
N THR A 273 -2.34 10.47 8.36
CA THR A 273 -3.48 11.24 7.88
C THR A 273 -4.81 10.71 8.45
N ILE A 274 -4.90 9.40 8.65
CA ILE A 274 -6.14 8.73 9.09
C ILE A 274 -6.16 8.56 10.61
N PHE A 275 -5.03 8.17 11.21
CA PHE A 275 -4.91 7.93 12.64
C PHE A 275 -3.84 8.83 13.26
N PRO A 276 -4.10 9.43 14.45
CA PRO A 276 -3.05 10.08 15.22
C PRO A 276 -1.92 9.08 15.55
N LEU A 277 -0.71 9.40 15.07
CA LEU A 277 0.51 8.64 15.36
C LEU A 277 1.40 9.41 16.32
N ARG A 278 1.96 8.71 17.30
CA ARG A 278 2.97 9.27 18.19
C ARG A 278 4.16 8.31 18.32
N TYR A 279 5.26 8.65 17.68
CA TYR A 279 6.53 7.95 17.86
C TYR A 279 7.17 8.29 19.21
N ILE A 280 7.89 7.33 19.80
CA ILE A 280 8.52 7.44 21.11
C ILE A 280 10.00 7.07 20.99
N GLY A 281 10.85 7.86 21.65
CA GLY A 281 12.27 7.58 21.73
C GLY A 281 12.98 7.70 20.38
N LYS A 282 13.70 6.65 19.98
CA LYS A 282 14.51 6.61 18.76
C LYS A 282 13.72 6.23 17.48
N GLY A 283 12.41 6.11 17.57
CA GLY A 283 11.54 5.81 16.41
C GLY A 283 11.17 4.34 16.23
N ASN A 284 11.66 3.43 17.07
CA ASN A 284 11.31 2.01 17.05
C ASN A 284 10.03 1.68 17.85
N LYS A 285 9.35 2.70 18.36
CA LYS A 285 8.09 2.55 19.10
C LYS A 285 7.11 3.61 18.66
N VAL A 286 5.90 3.18 18.30
CA VAL A 286 4.82 4.07 17.87
C VAL A 286 3.51 3.71 18.57
N VAL A 287 2.74 4.73 18.93
CA VAL A 287 1.38 4.61 19.44
C VAL A 287 0.41 5.11 18.39
N VAL A 288 -0.56 4.29 18.05
CA VAL A 288 -1.66 4.59 17.12
C VAL A 288 -2.94 4.73 17.92
N GLU A 289 -3.68 5.81 17.71
CA GLU A 289 -4.99 6.02 18.31
C GLU A 289 -6.09 5.72 17.28
N ILE A 290 -6.83 4.64 17.48
CA ILE A 290 -7.88 4.18 16.57
C ILE A 290 -9.23 4.50 17.21
N PRO A 291 -10.11 5.34 16.60
CA PRO A 291 -11.45 5.57 17.12
C PRO A 291 -12.27 4.28 17.06
N LEU A 292 -13.11 4.04 18.08
CA LEU A 292 -13.99 2.89 18.06
C LEU A 292 -15.16 3.12 17.09
N LYS A 293 -15.53 2.05 16.40
CA LYS A 293 -16.80 1.99 15.69
C LYS A 293 -17.91 2.29 16.69
N ASN A 294 -18.73 3.33 16.44
CA ASN A 294 -19.83 3.69 17.34
C ASN A 294 -20.66 2.45 17.63
N THR A 295 -20.44 1.83 18.75
CA THR A 295 -21.35 0.85 19.29
C THR A 295 -22.61 1.61 19.67
N MET A 296 -23.70 1.43 18.95
CA MET A 296 -25.01 1.85 19.46
C MET A 296 -25.13 1.25 20.85
N VAL A 297 -25.20 2.14 21.83
CA VAL A 297 -25.56 1.76 23.20
C VAL A 297 -26.98 1.22 23.09
N TYR A 298 -27.14 -0.07 23.12
CA TYR A 298 -28.44 -0.68 23.40
C TYR A 298 -28.77 -0.32 24.85
N ASN A 299 -29.62 0.72 25.00
CA ASN A 299 -30.35 0.97 26.24
C ASN A 299 -31.42 -0.09 26.44
#